data_22aed319d4553913a4e0004d4f647d69
#
_entry.id   22aed319d4553913a4e0004d4f647d69
#
_cell.length_a   1.000
_cell.length_b   1.000
_cell.length_c   1.000
_cell.angle_alpha   90.00
_cell.angle_beta   90.00
_cell.angle_gamma   90.00
#
_symmetry.space_group_name_H-M   'P 1'
#
loop_
_entity.id
_entity.type
_entity.pdbx_description
1 polymer ?
#
loop_
_entity_poly.entity_id
_entity_poly.type
_entity_poly.pdbx_seq_one_letter_code
_entity_poly.pdbx_strand_id
1 'polypeptide(L)'
;AASIARDLGLPRSTAYHLLSVLQARGYVTHYVEERRFGLGQAAYELGSAYQRQAPFARLARGTMRRLVDQCGRNAHFATLDGRDVIYLLEERAPGQPMLVTDVGVRLPGHLTASGLAMLAGLPASQVRALYPDRSSFTQRHERGPQSLGELRGILTRTRTDGYAREDGTVTPELSSIAVAITDRTGRSPAAIAVTFRSREATDEHVTALVAHTRAAAHDVARRLRPSSVKNPGH
;
A
#
# COMPACT_ATOMS: atom_id res chain seq x y z
N ALA A 1 22.56 -0.32 20.57
CA ALA A 1 21.64 -1.03 21.49
C ALA A 1 20.99 -0.10 22.49
N ALA A 2 21.73 0.80 23.18
CA ALA A 2 21.16 1.68 24.21
C ALA A 2 20.10 2.65 23.66
N SER A 3 20.26 3.13 22.44
CA SER A 3 19.27 3.95 21.74
C SER A 3 18.00 3.12 21.47
N ILE A 4 18.15 1.94 20.89
CA ILE A 4 17.04 1.02 20.60
C ILE A 4 16.26 0.67 21.87
N ALA A 5 16.95 0.39 22.98
CA ALA A 5 16.31 0.11 24.27
C ALA A 5 15.44 1.28 24.74
N ARG A 6 15.95 2.50 24.62
CA ARG A 6 15.24 3.72 24.99
C ARG A 6 14.03 3.97 24.09
N ASP A 7 14.21 3.87 22.78
CA ASP A 7 13.16 4.14 21.79
C ASP A 7 11.98 3.15 21.89
N LEU A 8 12.29 1.91 22.33
CA LEU A 8 11.30 0.86 22.52
C LEU A 8 10.79 0.74 23.98
N GLY A 9 11.29 1.56 24.91
CA GLY A 9 10.92 1.46 26.33
C GLY A 9 11.34 0.15 27.00
N LEU A 10 12.37 -0.55 26.49
CA LEU A 10 12.83 -1.84 26.98
C LEU A 10 14.00 -1.69 27.98
N PRO A 11 14.11 -2.60 29.00
CA PRO A 11 15.34 -2.74 29.77
C PRO A 11 16.54 -3.01 28.85
N ARG A 12 17.68 -2.42 29.16
CA ARG A 12 18.92 -2.60 28.34
C ARG A 12 19.30 -4.07 28.18
N SER A 13 19.22 -4.87 29.25
CA SER A 13 19.52 -6.31 29.22
C SER A 13 18.65 -7.05 28.23
N THR A 14 17.34 -6.75 28.22
CA THR A 14 16.38 -7.34 27.29
C THR A 14 16.69 -6.97 25.84
N ALA A 15 16.99 -5.69 25.57
CA ALA A 15 17.34 -5.24 24.22
C ALA A 15 18.65 -5.91 23.72
N TYR A 16 19.67 -6.04 24.57
CA TYR A 16 20.91 -6.73 24.23
C TYR A 16 20.67 -8.22 23.97
N HIS A 17 19.87 -8.89 24.79
CA HIS A 17 19.53 -10.29 24.58
C HIS A 17 18.78 -10.48 23.24
N LEU A 18 17.78 -9.68 22.95
CA LEU A 18 17.03 -9.75 21.68
C LEU A 18 17.95 -9.51 20.48
N LEU A 19 18.80 -8.48 20.53
CA LEU A 19 19.74 -8.19 19.47
C LEU A 19 20.75 -9.32 19.25
N SER A 20 21.25 -9.95 20.33
CA SER A 20 22.17 -11.09 20.21
C SER A 20 21.50 -12.30 19.57
N VAL A 21 20.24 -12.61 19.93
CA VAL A 21 19.47 -13.69 19.30
C VAL A 21 19.21 -13.40 17.81
N LEU A 22 18.81 -12.19 17.46
CA LEU A 22 18.57 -11.79 16.07
C LEU A 22 19.87 -11.81 15.26
N GLN A 23 21.00 -11.42 15.86
CA GLN A 23 22.33 -11.47 15.23
C GLN A 23 22.77 -12.93 15.00
N ALA A 24 22.60 -13.79 16.00
CA ALA A 24 22.92 -15.21 15.88
C ALA A 24 22.10 -15.92 14.78
N ARG A 25 20.90 -15.42 14.49
CA ARG A 25 20.02 -15.91 13.41
C ARG A 25 20.21 -15.18 12.07
N GLY A 26 21.16 -14.23 11.99
CA GLY A 26 21.45 -13.48 10.77
C GLY A 26 20.42 -12.43 10.39
N TYR A 27 19.42 -12.13 11.25
CA TYR A 27 18.42 -11.08 10.98
C TYR A 27 18.95 -9.67 11.20
N VAL A 28 19.98 -9.54 12.06
CA VAL A 28 20.60 -8.28 12.40
C VAL A 28 22.13 -8.43 12.26
N THR A 29 22.78 -7.41 11.74
CA THR A 29 24.25 -7.29 11.70
C THR A 29 24.69 -6.15 12.61
N HIS A 30 25.70 -6.39 13.43
CA HIS A 30 26.31 -5.35 14.25
C HIS A 30 27.54 -4.77 13.54
N TYR A 31 27.47 -3.52 13.14
CA TYR A 31 28.59 -2.74 12.60
C TYR A 31 29.36 -2.15 13.77
N VAL A 32 30.42 -2.86 14.21
CA VAL A 32 31.13 -2.54 15.44
C VAL A 32 31.80 -1.17 15.37
N GLU A 33 32.41 -0.82 14.25
CA GLU A 33 33.07 0.46 14.02
C GLU A 33 32.12 1.64 14.11
N GLU A 34 30.92 1.49 13.57
CA GLU A 34 29.88 2.52 13.56
C GLU A 34 29.00 2.50 14.83
N ARG A 35 29.16 1.49 15.69
CA ARG A 35 28.31 1.22 16.87
C ARG A 35 26.82 1.13 16.54
N ARG A 36 26.50 0.62 15.35
CA ARG A 36 25.13 0.54 14.83
C ARG A 36 24.73 -0.91 14.54
N PHE A 37 23.41 -1.11 14.51
CA PHE A 37 22.80 -2.35 14.05
C PHE A 37 22.09 -2.07 12.75
N GLY A 38 22.20 -2.99 11.79
CA GLY A 38 21.45 -2.97 10.54
C GLY A 38 20.79 -4.31 10.29
N LEU A 39 20.01 -4.39 9.21
CA LEU A 39 19.40 -5.65 8.78
C LEU A 39 20.49 -6.60 8.29
N GLY A 40 20.38 -7.87 8.71
CA GLY A 40 21.26 -8.95 8.26
C GLY A 40 20.69 -9.67 7.03
N GLN A 41 21.50 -10.57 6.47
CA GLN A 41 21.15 -11.32 5.25
C GLN A 41 19.86 -12.14 5.39
N ALA A 42 19.60 -12.77 6.53
CA ALA A 42 18.38 -13.53 6.76
C ALA A 42 17.11 -12.67 6.68
N ALA A 43 17.19 -11.39 7.05
CA ALA A 43 16.06 -10.46 6.88
C ALA A 43 15.79 -10.18 5.39
N TYR A 44 16.83 -10.01 4.57
CA TYR A 44 16.70 -9.87 3.12
C TYR A 44 16.12 -11.13 2.47
N GLU A 45 16.63 -12.31 2.85
CA GLU A 45 16.15 -13.61 2.33
C GLU A 45 14.68 -13.84 2.67
N LEU A 46 14.26 -13.53 3.91
CA LEU A 46 12.88 -13.64 4.35
C LEU A 46 11.96 -12.69 3.57
N GLY A 47 12.35 -11.42 3.41
CA GLY A 47 11.60 -10.44 2.62
C GLY A 47 11.50 -10.84 1.15
N SER A 48 12.59 -11.33 0.57
CA SER A 48 12.62 -11.84 -0.81
C SER A 48 11.76 -13.09 -0.98
N ALA A 49 11.78 -14.01 -0.01
CA ALA A 49 10.92 -15.19 -0.02
C ALA A 49 9.43 -14.80 0.09
N TYR A 50 9.09 -13.85 0.96
CA TYR A 50 7.74 -13.32 1.08
C TYR A 50 7.26 -12.70 -0.24
N GLN A 51 8.09 -11.89 -0.89
CA GLN A 51 7.76 -11.29 -2.20
C GLN A 51 7.54 -12.34 -3.28
N ARG A 52 8.36 -13.41 -3.31
CA ARG A 52 8.19 -14.51 -4.27
C ARG A 52 6.91 -15.33 -3.99
N GLN A 53 6.55 -15.49 -2.73
CA GLN A 53 5.40 -16.28 -2.29
C GLN A 53 4.13 -15.45 -2.14
N ALA A 54 4.21 -14.11 -2.17
CA ALA A 54 3.06 -13.22 -2.02
C ALA A 54 1.98 -13.57 -3.06
N PRO A 55 0.95 -14.35 -2.70
CA PRO A 55 0.01 -14.90 -3.68
C PRO A 55 -0.74 -13.77 -4.40
N PHE A 56 -1.03 -12.68 -3.68
CA PHE A 56 -1.70 -11.51 -4.22
C PHE A 56 -0.86 -10.79 -5.29
N ALA A 57 0.41 -10.46 -4.98
CA ALA A 57 1.28 -9.76 -5.93
C ALA A 57 1.54 -10.60 -7.18
N ARG A 58 1.73 -11.93 -7.03
CA ARG A 58 1.92 -12.84 -8.16
C ARG A 58 0.69 -12.91 -9.06
N LEU A 59 -0.51 -12.97 -8.49
CA LEU A 59 -1.76 -12.98 -9.25
C LEU A 59 -2.01 -11.65 -9.99
N ALA A 60 -1.61 -10.53 -9.38
CA ALA A 60 -1.81 -9.19 -9.94
C ALA A 60 -0.81 -8.83 -11.04
N ARG A 61 0.44 -9.37 -11.02
CA ARG A 61 1.54 -8.92 -11.87
C ARG A 61 1.20 -8.84 -13.36
N GLY A 62 0.62 -9.89 -13.93
CA GLY A 62 0.26 -9.90 -15.34
C GLY A 62 -0.82 -8.87 -15.70
N THR A 63 -1.76 -8.64 -14.80
CA THR A 63 -2.81 -7.63 -14.95
C THR A 63 -2.24 -6.22 -14.83
N MET A 64 -1.30 -6.01 -13.90
CA MET A 64 -0.63 -4.72 -13.71
C MET A 64 0.19 -4.31 -14.93
N ARG A 65 0.93 -5.24 -15.56
CA ARG A 65 1.67 -4.98 -16.81
C ARG A 65 0.73 -4.53 -17.92
N ARG A 66 -0.36 -5.28 -18.15
CA ARG A 66 -1.35 -4.89 -19.16
C ARG A 66 -1.97 -3.52 -18.87
N LEU A 67 -2.23 -3.19 -17.60
CA LEU A 67 -2.72 -1.88 -17.23
C LEU A 67 -1.73 -0.77 -17.60
N VAL A 68 -0.45 -0.96 -17.29
CA VAL A 68 0.63 -0.01 -17.66
C VAL A 68 0.75 0.13 -19.18
N ASP A 69 0.72 -0.98 -19.92
CA ASP A 69 0.76 -0.97 -21.39
C ASP A 69 -0.43 -0.20 -22.00
N GLN A 70 -1.61 -0.30 -21.39
CA GLN A 70 -2.83 0.36 -21.88
C GLN A 70 -2.88 1.85 -21.55
N CYS A 71 -2.43 2.25 -20.36
CA CYS A 71 -2.59 3.64 -19.92
C CYS A 71 -1.30 4.46 -20.00
N GLY A 72 -0.13 3.85 -20.21
CA GLY A 72 1.16 4.54 -20.27
C GLY A 72 1.54 5.23 -18.94
N ARG A 73 1.05 4.73 -17.81
CA ARG A 73 1.28 5.31 -16.47
C ARG A 73 1.78 4.26 -15.50
N ASN A 74 2.53 4.71 -14.48
CA ASN A 74 2.97 3.83 -13.40
C ASN A 74 1.77 3.31 -12.63
N ALA A 75 1.75 2.02 -12.32
CA ALA A 75 0.69 1.37 -11.58
C ALA A 75 1.23 0.67 -10.33
N HIS A 76 0.45 0.71 -9.26
CA HIS A 76 0.79 0.16 -7.95
C HIS A 76 -0.29 -0.80 -7.47
N PHE A 77 0.15 -1.87 -6.85
CA PHE A 77 -0.70 -2.79 -6.12
C PHE A 77 -0.33 -2.75 -4.64
N ALA A 78 -1.30 -2.46 -3.80
CA ALA A 78 -1.06 -2.20 -2.39
C ALA A 78 -2.11 -2.87 -1.50
N THR A 79 -1.74 -3.08 -0.23
CA THR A 79 -2.61 -3.56 0.85
C THR A 79 -2.66 -2.56 1.98
N LEU A 80 -3.69 -2.64 2.82
CA LEU A 80 -3.83 -1.83 4.02
C LEU A 80 -3.35 -2.64 5.24
N ASP A 81 -2.46 -2.04 6.03
CA ASP A 81 -1.98 -2.57 7.30
C ASP A 81 -2.16 -1.51 8.39
N GLY A 82 -3.19 -1.68 9.21
CA GLY A 82 -3.60 -0.65 10.15
C GLY A 82 -4.02 0.63 9.42
N ARG A 83 -3.29 1.72 9.66
CA ARG A 83 -3.49 3.02 9.01
C ARG A 83 -2.63 3.23 7.77
N ASP A 84 -1.69 2.33 7.51
CA ASP A 84 -0.70 2.46 6.46
C ASP A 84 -1.02 1.59 5.26
N VAL A 85 -0.66 2.08 4.10
CA VAL A 85 -0.61 1.32 2.86
C VAL A 85 0.79 0.75 2.70
N ILE A 86 0.86 -0.55 2.33
CA ILE A 86 2.10 -1.22 1.94
C ILE A 86 2.02 -1.52 0.46
N TYR A 87 3.00 -1.05 -0.31
CA TYR A 87 3.11 -1.34 -1.73
C TYR A 87 3.76 -2.71 -1.95
N LEU A 88 3.03 -3.63 -2.58
CA LEU A 88 3.48 -5.00 -2.83
C LEU A 88 4.00 -5.20 -4.25
N LEU A 89 3.57 -4.35 -5.19
CA LEU A 89 3.98 -4.40 -6.59
C LEU A 89 3.94 -3.00 -7.18
N GLU A 90 4.95 -2.67 -7.95
CA GLU A 90 5.02 -1.52 -8.84
C GLU A 90 5.33 -2.01 -10.25
N GLU A 91 4.59 -1.51 -11.23
CA GLU A 91 4.91 -1.67 -12.65
C GLU A 91 5.07 -0.25 -13.22
N ARG A 92 6.21 -0.01 -13.88
CA ARG A 92 6.61 1.32 -14.38
C ARG A 92 6.41 1.43 -15.88
N ALA A 93 5.83 2.54 -16.31
CA ALA A 93 5.76 2.87 -17.70
C ALA A 93 7.03 3.60 -18.16
N PRO A 94 7.50 3.37 -19.40
CA PRO A 94 8.65 4.09 -19.95
C PRO A 94 8.44 5.61 -19.93
N GLY A 95 9.47 6.36 -19.55
CA GLY A 95 9.44 7.84 -19.56
C GLY A 95 8.63 8.48 -18.42
N GLN A 96 8.04 7.71 -17.52
CA GLN A 96 7.34 8.25 -16.36
C GLN A 96 8.31 8.56 -15.21
N PRO A 97 7.98 9.54 -14.33
CA PRO A 97 8.83 9.91 -13.20
C PRO A 97 8.99 8.73 -12.22
N MET A 98 10.15 8.70 -11.54
CA MET A 98 10.33 7.83 -10.39
C MET A 98 9.42 8.30 -9.26
N LEU A 99 8.81 7.34 -8.57
CA LEU A 99 7.87 7.59 -7.48
C LEU A 99 8.50 7.19 -6.14
N VAL A 100 7.99 7.76 -5.06
CA VAL A 100 8.38 7.38 -3.68
C VAL A 100 7.70 6.09 -3.21
N THR A 101 6.91 5.47 -4.07
CA THR A 101 6.05 4.30 -3.79
C THR A 101 6.69 2.99 -4.22
N ASP A 102 7.96 2.81 -3.92
CA ASP A 102 8.68 1.55 -4.22
C ASP A 102 8.11 0.37 -3.42
N VAL A 103 8.39 -0.84 -3.87
CA VAL A 103 7.92 -2.07 -3.20
C VAL A 103 8.45 -2.14 -1.77
N GLY A 104 7.54 -2.41 -0.82
CA GLY A 104 7.83 -2.43 0.62
C GLY A 104 7.70 -1.07 1.32
N VAL A 105 7.56 0.03 0.58
CA VAL A 105 7.33 1.35 1.17
C VAL A 105 5.96 1.39 1.86
N ARG A 106 5.94 2.05 3.01
CA ARG A 106 4.74 2.31 3.82
C ARG A 106 4.40 3.79 3.75
N LEU A 107 3.15 4.10 3.46
CA LEU A 107 2.63 5.47 3.46
C LEU A 107 1.30 5.55 4.22
N PRO A 108 1.00 6.69 4.87
CA PRO A 108 -0.27 6.88 5.54
C PRO A 108 -1.46 6.71 4.58
N GLY A 109 -2.37 5.80 4.91
CA GLY A 109 -3.49 5.43 4.03
C GLY A 109 -4.44 6.58 3.70
N HIS A 110 -4.61 7.51 4.64
CA HIS A 110 -5.47 8.69 4.43
C HIS A 110 -4.89 9.71 3.42
N LEU A 111 -3.60 9.58 3.06
CA LEU A 111 -2.94 10.45 2.07
C LEU A 111 -2.84 9.80 0.68
N THR A 112 -3.06 8.50 0.55
CA THR A 112 -2.86 7.78 -0.70
C THR A 112 -4.19 7.40 -1.35
N ALA A 113 -4.28 7.45 -2.68
CA ALA A 113 -5.47 6.96 -3.38
C ALA A 113 -5.76 5.49 -3.04
N SER A 114 -4.73 4.63 -2.99
CA SER A 114 -4.88 3.21 -2.61
C SER A 114 -5.48 3.05 -1.21
N GLY A 115 -4.99 3.81 -0.23
CA GLY A 115 -5.50 3.77 1.12
C GLY A 115 -6.93 4.29 1.23
N LEU A 116 -7.24 5.41 0.58
CA LEU A 116 -8.60 5.95 0.53
C LEU A 116 -9.60 4.97 -0.09
N ALA A 117 -9.19 4.28 -1.16
CA ALA A 117 -10.03 3.25 -1.79
C ALA A 117 -10.33 2.08 -0.84
N MET A 118 -9.31 1.57 -0.13
CA MET A 118 -9.48 0.48 0.83
C MET A 118 -10.23 0.91 2.09
N LEU A 119 -9.92 2.10 2.65
CA LEU A 119 -10.62 2.67 3.81
C LEU A 119 -12.11 2.91 3.51
N ALA A 120 -12.45 3.27 2.27
CA ALA A 120 -13.84 3.42 1.86
C ALA A 120 -14.64 2.11 1.95
N GLY A 121 -13.99 0.96 1.82
CA GLY A 121 -14.59 -0.36 1.99
C GLY A 121 -14.75 -0.80 3.46
N LEU A 122 -14.17 -0.07 4.42
CA LEU A 122 -14.28 -0.42 5.84
C LEU A 122 -15.57 0.11 6.48
N PRO A 123 -16.14 -0.60 7.48
CA PRO A 123 -17.19 -0.07 8.32
C PRO A 123 -16.75 1.22 9.03
N ALA A 124 -17.70 2.15 9.22
CA ALA A 124 -17.41 3.45 9.87
C ALA A 124 -16.82 3.33 11.28
N SER A 125 -17.16 2.27 12.02
CA SER A 125 -16.59 1.95 13.34
C SER A 125 -15.09 1.61 13.25
N GLN A 126 -14.68 0.85 12.23
CA GLN A 126 -13.28 0.51 12.01
C GLN A 126 -12.47 1.74 11.59
N VAL A 127 -13.00 2.57 10.68
CA VAL A 127 -12.34 3.83 10.31
C VAL A 127 -12.15 4.71 11.53
N ARG A 128 -13.15 4.81 12.42
CA ARG A 128 -13.02 5.57 13.68
C ARG A 128 -11.96 4.98 14.60
N ALA A 129 -11.87 3.67 14.70
CA ALA A 129 -10.85 3.01 15.52
C ALA A 129 -9.42 3.24 14.99
N LEU A 130 -9.26 3.31 13.67
CA LEU A 130 -7.98 3.62 13.03
C LEU A 130 -7.57 5.09 13.19
N TYR A 131 -8.54 6.01 13.25
CA TYR A 131 -8.32 7.46 13.34
C TYR A 131 -9.07 8.04 14.56
N PRO A 132 -8.65 7.70 15.80
CA PRO A 132 -9.37 8.10 17.02
C PRO A 132 -9.29 9.59 17.30
N ASP A 133 -8.21 10.24 16.90
CA ASP A 133 -7.93 11.65 17.19
C ASP A 133 -7.10 12.33 16.08
N ARG A 134 -6.81 13.63 16.25
CA ARG A 134 -6.05 14.43 15.31
C ARG A 134 -4.60 13.96 15.11
N SER A 135 -3.98 13.39 16.11
CA SER A 135 -2.59 12.88 16.02
C SER A 135 -2.47 11.70 15.07
N SER A 136 -3.59 11.08 14.72
CA SER A 136 -3.69 10.00 13.74
C SER A 136 -3.49 10.46 12.30
N PHE A 137 -3.58 11.78 12.05
CA PHE A 137 -3.47 12.38 10.72
C PHE A 137 -2.08 12.98 10.50
N THR A 138 -1.15 12.15 10.06
CA THR A 138 0.16 12.62 9.60
C THR A 138 -0.01 13.50 8.37
N GLN A 139 0.67 14.64 8.35
CA GLN A 139 0.66 15.53 7.20
C GLN A 139 1.92 15.40 6.36
N ARG A 140 1.75 15.47 5.05
CA ARG A 140 2.83 15.69 4.09
C ARG A 140 2.41 16.84 3.19
N HIS A 141 3.33 17.78 2.94
CA HIS A 141 3.09 18.92 2.05
C HIS A 141 1.83 19.73 2.40
N GLU A 142 1.44 19.76 3.69
CA GLU A 142 0.26 20.49 4.20
C GLU A 142 -1.05 20.18 3.46
N ARG A 143 -1.15 18.98 2.87
CA ARG A 143 -2.31 18.50 2.10
C ARG A 143 -2.90 17.24 2.71
N GLY A 144 -4.16 16.98 2.38
CA GLY A 144 -4.89 15.81 2.83
C GLY A 144 -5.79 16.08 4.05
N PRO A 145 -6.61 15.10 4.46
CA PRO A 145 -7.52 15.25 5.57
C PRO A 145 -6.77 15.38 6.90
N GLN A 146 -7.21 16.31 7.74
CA GLN A 146 -6.66 16.62 9.07
C GLN A 146 -7.59 16.19 10.20
N SER A 147 -8.75 15.64 9.85
CA SER A 147 -9.77 15.22 10.80
C SER A 147 -10.55 14.02 10.28
N LEU A 148 -11.15 13.29 11.20
CA LEU A 148 -12.05 12.19 10.86
C LEU A 148 -13.26 12.67 10.04
N GLY A 149 -13.74 13.91 10.27
CA GLY A 149 -14.82 14.51 9.51
C GLY A 149 -14.47 14.68 8.03
N GLU A 150 -13.30 15.28 7.75
CA GLU A 150 -12.78 15.46 6.40
C GLU A 150 -12.53 14.11 5.71
N LEU A 151 -11.88 13.17 6.42
CA LEU A 151 -11.66 11.82 5.89
C LEU A 151 -12.99 11.16 5.51
N ARG A 152 -14.01 11.22 6.36
CA ARG A 152 -15.34 10.66 6.06
C ARG A 152 -15.97 11.27 4.81
N GLY A 153 -15.83 12.56 4.61
CA GLY A 153 -16.30 13.23 3.40
C GLY A 153 -15.65 12.67 2.14
N ILE A 154 -14.31 12.45 2.19
CA ILE A 154 -13.56 11.84 1.09
C ILE A 154 -14.00 10.39 0.87
N LEU A 155 -14.11 9.59 1.94
CA LEU A 155 -14.52 8.19 1.82
C LEU A 155 -15.97 8.04 1.30
N THR A 156 -16.86 8.97 1.62
CA THR A 156 -18.23 8.97 1.08
C THR A 156 -18.21 9.22 -0.43
N ARG A 157 -17.47 10.21 -0.90
CA ARG A 157 -17.27 10.44 -2.34
C ARG A 157 -16.65 9.22 -3.02
N THR A 158 -15.59 8.65 -2.43
CA THR A 158 -14.94 7.44 -2.96
C THR A 158 -15.92 6.28 -3.14
N ARG A 159 -16.87 6.07 -2.20
CA ARG A 159 -17.92 5.04 -2.34
C ARG A 159 -18.89 5.35 -3.47
N THR A 160 -19.31 6.60 -3.59
CA THR A 160 -20.24 7.04 -4.64
C THR A 160 -19.63 6.92 -6.02
N ASP A 161 -18.38 7.37 -6.19
CA ASP A 161 -17.68 7.40 -7.46
C ASP A 161 -17.12 6.02 -7.85
N GLY A 162 -16.94 5.13 -6.86
CA GLY A 162 -16.35 3.79 -7.04
C GLY A 162 -14.84 3.81 -7.31
N TYR A 163 -14.19 4.92 -7.04
CA TYR A 163 -12.72 5.08 -7.05
C TYR A 163 -12.30 6.18 -6.08
N ALA A 164 -11.06 6.12 -5.63
CA ALA A 164 -10.44 7.18 -4.84
C ALA A 164 -9.49 8.01 -5.70
N ARG A 165 -9.34 9.27 -5.35
CA ARG A 165 -8.37 10.18 -5.95
C ARG A 165 -7.59 10.91 -4.87
N GLU A 166 -6.32 11.15 -5.10
CA GLU A 166 -5.48 12.08 -4.36
C GLU A 166 -4.75 13.01 -5.32
N ASP A 167 -4.51 14.24 -4.90
CA ASP A 167 -3.87 15.28 -5.70
C ASP A 167 -2.74 15.94 -4.92
N GLY A 168 -1.51 15.44 -5.15
CA GLY A 168 -0.28 16.00 -4.56
C GLY A 168 -0.14 15.85 -3.05
N THR A 169 -0.89 14.92 -2.44
CA THR A 169 -0.79 14.64 -1.00
C THR A 169 0.43 13.78 -0.67
N VAL A 170 0.86 12.93 -1.59
CA VAL A 170 2.05 12.08 -1.46
C VAL A 170 3.27 12.75 -2.10
N THR A 171 3.13 13.18 -3.34
CA THR A 171 4.19 13.85 -4.11
C THR A 171 3.59 15.07 -4.81
N PRO A 172 4.11 16.27 -4.59
CA PRO A 172 3.66 17.46 -5.32
C PRO A 172 3.67 17.24 -6.83
N GLU A 173 2.74 17.85 -7.54
CA GLU A 173 2.57 17.77 -9.00
C GLU A 173 2.19 16.38 -9.55
N LEU A 174 2.03 15.37 -8.69
CA LEU A 174 1.50 14.07 -9.07
C LEU A 174 0.12 13.85 -8.46
N SER A 175 -0.73 13.21 -9.23
CA SER A 175 -2.06 12.77 -8.81
C SER A 175 -2.17 11.27 -8.98
N SER A 176 -2.98 10.63 -8.16
CA SER A 176 -3.25 9.20 -8.30
C SER A 176 -4.75 8.93 -8.21
N ILE A 177 -5.18 7.95 -8.97
CA ILE A 177 -6.50 7.31 -8.79
C ILE A 177 -6.30 5.88 -8.33
N ALA A 178 -7.25 5.34 -7.57
CA ALA A 178 -7.22 3.96 -7.13
C ALA A 178 -8.60 3.33 -7.08
N VAL A 179 -8.65 2.03 -7.39
CA VAL A 179 -9.84 1.20 -7.25
C VAL A 179 -9.52 0.05 -6.29
N ALA A 180 -10.38 -0.14 -5.30
CA ALA A 180 -10.26 -1.23 -4.36
C ALA A 180 -10.61 -2.57 -5.02
N ILE A 181 -9.88 -3.60 -4.67
CA ILE A 181 -10.17 -4.98 -5.07
C ILE A 181 -11.05 -5.58 -3.98
N THR A 182 -12.32 -5.77 -4.30
CA THR A 182 -13.31 -6.31 -3.36
C THR A 182 -13.40 -7.83 -3.49
N ASP A 183 -13.25 -8.53 -2.39
CA ASP A 183 -13.43 -9.99 -2.31
C ASP A 183 -14.92 -10.38 -2.22
N ARG A 184 -15.18 -11.69 -2.14
CA ARG A 184 -16.55 -12.24 -2.02
C ARG A 184 -17.26 -11.86 -0.74
N THR A 185 -16.54 -11.47 0.27
CA THR A 185 -17.10 -11.06 1.57
C THR A 185 -17.41 -9.57 1.63
N GLY A 186 -17.15 -8.84 0.54
CA GLY A 186 -17.31 -7.38 0.48
C GLY A 186 -16.13 -6.63 1.09
N ARG A 187 -15.05 -7.31 1.49
CA ARG A 187 -13.84 -6.67 2.01
C ARG A 187 -12.94 -6.22 0.86
N SER A 188 -12.18 -5.18 1.12
CA SER A 188 -11.22 -4.62 0.17
C SER A 188 -9.78 -4.85 0.65
N PRO A 189 -9.24 -6.08 0.50
CA PRO A 189 -7.91 -6.44 1.03
C PRO A 189 -6.77 -5.74 0.29
N ALA A 190 -7.01 -5.22 -0.91
CA ALA A 190 -6.01 -4.59 -1.73
C ALA A 190 -6.61 -3.50 -2.61
N ALA A 191 -5.77 -2.69 -3.24
CA ALA A 191 -6.15 -1.71 -4.24
C ALA A 191 -5.12 -1.66 -5.38
N ILE A 192 -5.59 -1.28 -6.57
CA ILE A 192 -4.74 -0.89 -7.70
C ILE A 192 -4.84 0.62 -7.86
N ALA A 193 -3.70 1.27 -7.99
CA ALA A 193 -3.61 2.70 -8.27
C ALA A 193 -2.80 2.96 -9.52
N VAL A 194 -3.10 4.08 -10.18
CA VAL A 194 -2.35 4.63 -11.31
C VAL A 194 -1.98 6.06 -10.96
N THR A 195 -0.70 6.43 -11.18
CA THR A 195 -0.16 7.76 -10.89
C THR A 195 0.20 8.48 -12.18
N PHE A 196 -0.16 9.76 -12.26
CA PHE A 196 0.04 10.62 -13.43
C PHE A 196 0.36 12.07 -12.99
N ARG A 197 0.83 12.90 -13.90
CA ARG A 197 1.10 14.31 -13.58
C ARG A 197 -0.20 15.07 -13.38
N SER A 198 -0.31 15.88 -12.33
CA SER A 198 -1.53 16.62 -11.99
C SER A 198 -2.01 17.53 -13.12
N ARG A 199 -1.09 18.09 -13.92
CA ARG A 199 -1.42 18.91 -15.09
C ARG A 199 -2.12 18.15 -16.23
N GLU A 200 -2.09 16.81 -16.19
CA GLU A 200 -2.74 15.93 -17.18
C GLU A 200 -4.15 15.50 -16.71
N ALA A 201 -4.60 15.98 -15.57
CA ALA A 201 -5.87 15.61 -14.92
C ALA A 201 -7.10 16.26 -15.58
N THR A 202 -7.27 16.11 -16.89
CA THR A 202 -8.54 16.43 -17.55
C THR A 202 -9.61 15.40 -17.20
N ASP A 203 -10.88 15.77 -17.23
CA ASP A 203 -11.98 14.85 -16.91
C ASP A 203 -11.98 13.63 -17.84
N GLU A 204 -11.68 13.81 -19.11
CA GLU A 204 -11.57 12.72 -20.08
C GLU A 204 -10.43 11.77 -19.73
N HIS A 205 -9.24 12.31 -19.40
CA HIS A 205 -8.08 11.52 -19.04
C HIS A 205 -8.34 10.72 -17.75
N VAL A 206 -8.87 11.37 -16.71
CA VAL A 206 -9.22 10.70 -15.44
C VAL A 206 -10.26 9.61 -15.67
N THR A 207 -11.28 9.87 -16.47
CA THR A 207 -12.33 8.88 -16.80
C THR A 207 -11.74 7.65 -17.48
N ALA A 208 -10.84 7.84 -18.44
CA ALA A 208 -10.15 6.73 -19.11
C ALA A 208 -9.28 5.93 -18.15
N LEU A 209 -8.49 6.59 -17.30
CA LEU A 209 -7.66 5.93 -16.29
C LEU A 209 -8.50 5.14 -15.27
N VAL A 210 -9.62 5.70 -14.82
CA VAL A 210 -10.57 5.01 -13.92
C VAL A 210 -11.12 3.75 -14.59
N ALA A 211 -11.52 3.82 -15.86
CA ALA A 211 -12.03 2.67 -16.59
C ALA A 211 -11.00 1.54 -16.67
N HIS A 212 -9.75 1.83 -17.05
CA HIS A 212 -8.66 0.85 -17.11
C HIS A 212 -8.33 0.27 -15.74
N THR A 213 -8.23 1.12 -14.71
CA THR A 213 -7.93 0.68 -13.33
C THR A 213 -9.04 -0.19 -12.76
N ARG A 214 -10.30 0.13 -13.02
CA ARG A 214 -11.46 -0.67 -12.62
C ARG A 214 -11.47 -2.03 -13.30
N ALA A 215 -11.19 -2.10 -14.60
CA ALA A 215 -11.06 -3.36 -15.32
C ALA A 215 -9.95 -4.25 -14.75
N ALA A 216 -8.79 -3.64 -14.42
CA ALA A 216 -7.68 -4.34 -13.79
C ALA A 216 -8.04 -4.87 -12.39
N ALA A 217 -8.65 -4.04 -11.54
CA ALA A 217 -9.10 -4.44 -10.21
C ALA A 217 -10.11 -5.61 -10.27
N HIS A 218 -11.05 -5.56 -11.21
CA HIS A 218 -12.00 -6.63 -11.43
C HIS A 218 -11.35 -7.94 -11.92
N ASP A 219 -10.34 -7.85 -12.83
CA ASP A 219 -9.60 -9.04 -13.29
C ASP A 219 -8.85 -9.71 -12.13
N VAL A 220 -8.18 -8.94 -11.27
CA VAL A 220 -7.51 -9.47 -10.08
C VAL A 220 -8.52 -10.07 -9.10
N ALA A 221 -9.65 -9.37 -8.83
CA ALA A 221 -10.70 -9.89 -7.94
C ALA A 221 -11.25 -11.25 -8.40
N ARG A 222 -11.42 -11.46 -9.71
CA ARG A 222 -11.84 -12.77 -10.27
C ARG A 222 -10.80 -13.86 -10.01
N ARG A 223 -9.51 -13.58 -10.11
CA ARG A 223 -8.42 -14.53 -9.89
C ARG A 223 -8.20 -14.86 -8.41
N LEU A 224 -8.63 -14.00 -7.51
CA LEU A 224 -8.63 -14.27 -6.07
C LEU A 224 -9.75 -15.22 -5.64
N ARG A 225 -10.71 -15.51 -6.53
CA ARG A 225 -11.72 -16.55 -6.29
C ARG A 225 -11.01 -17.91 -6.38
N PRO A 226 -11.08 -18.78 -5.35
CA PRO A 226 -10.63 -20.15 -5.51
C PRO A 226 -11.42 -20.75 -6.68
N SER A 227 -10.71 -21.34 -7.65
CA SER A 227 -11.38 -22.18 -8.61
C SER A 227 -12.18 -23.20 -7.83
N SER A 228 -13.50 -23.26 -8.01
CA SER A 228 -14.29 -24.38 -7.53
C SER A 228 -13.66 -25.62 -8.15
N VAL A 229 -12.91 -26.37 -7.37
CA VAL A 229 -12.47 -27.69 -7.75
C VAL A 229 -13.76 -28.45 -8.07
N LYS A 230 -14.05 -28.65 -9.35
CA LYS A 230 -15.00 -29.67 -9.77
C LYS A 230 -14.40 -30.97 -9.23
N ASN A 231 -15.00 -31.46 -8.16
CA ASN A 231 -14.79 -32.83 -7.73
C ASN A 231 -15.22 -33.69 -8.93
N PRO A 232 -14.30 -34.42 -9.60
CA PRO A 232 -14.74 -35.41 -10.60
C PRO A 232 -15.48 -36.46 -9.78
N GLY A 233 -16.80 -36.50 -9.96
CA GLY A 233 -17.70 -37.37 -9.25
C GLY A 233 -17.33 -38.84 -9.38
N HIS A 234 -17.81 -39.53 -8.40
CA HIS A 234 -17.89 -40.99 -8.30
C HIS A 234 -18.31 -41.63 -9.60
#